data_4f715095441ca45b7df342df09ac924d
#
_entry.id   4f715095441ca45b7df342df09ac924d
#
_cell.length_a   1.000
_cell.length_b   1.000
_cell.length_c   1.000
_cell.angle_alpha   90.00
_cell.angle_beta   90.00
_cell.angle_gamma   90.00
#
_symmetry.space_group_name_H-M   'P 1'
#
loop_
_entity.id
_entity.type
_entity.pdbx_description
1 polymer ?
#
loop_
_entity_poly.entity_id
_entity_poly.type
_entity_poly.pdbx_seq_one_letter_code
_entity_poly.pdbx_strand_id
1 'polypeptide(L)'
;QSRKLISEDTGITSHKKGFAYLHELFVRRHQKILWKSAEKITIVCSFLLLAALLALYLEPTCRQDVNRLLMTFLPYFVFIMYAVNRGTGFTKALFMNCDHSLLTYSFYKQPPFLLKLFQIRLWEIVKINLLPASVIGVGLAALLYASGGTDEPVHYVLLVISILAMSVFFSVHYLTIYYLLQPYNGATEMKSGTYQIILSGTYLVCFLLMRLRMPILLFGLMSVAFCAVYCVAACILVYRLAPRTFRLRT
;
A
#
# COMPACT_ATOMS: atom_id res chain seq x y z
N GLN A 1 11.02 18.86 13.60
CA GLN A 1 10.13 17.85 14.25
C GLN A 1 10.48 16.40 13.86
N SER A 2 10.98 16.11 12.65
CA SER A 2 11.30 14.74 12.22
C SER A 2 12.46 14.08 12.97
N ARG A 3 13.48 14.84 13.39
CA ARG A 3 14.63 14.29 14.15
C ARG A 3 14.24 13.64 15.50
N LYS A 4 13.23 14.15 16.19
CA LYS A 4 12.74 13.58 17.47
C LYS A 4 12.04 12.23 17.33
N LEU A 5 11.68 11.82 16.11
CA LEU A 5 10.97 10.56 15.83
C LEU A 5 11.92 9.43 15.38
N ILE A 6 13.19 9.77 15.11
CA ILE A 6 14.23 8.80 14.76
C ILE A 6 14.86 8.32 16.07
N SER A 7 14.89 7.00 16.28
CA SER A 7 15.55 6.44 17.45
C SER A 7 17.08 6.59 17.32
N GLU A 8 17.70 7.30 18.26
CA GLU A 8 19.16 7.44 18.37
C GLU A 8 19.78 6.28 19.18
N ASP A 9 19.00 5.24 19.48
CA ASP A 9 19.45 4.10 20.25
C ASP A 9 20.56 3.35 19.51
N THR A 10 21.77 3.43 20.04
CA THR A 10 22.98 2.78 19.51
C THR A 10 23.02 1.26 19.79
N GLY A 11 22.12 0.77 20.65
CA GLY A 11 22.00 -0.63 21.03
C GLY A 11 21.21 -1.51 20.06
N ILE A 12 20.68 -0.94 18.95
CA ILE A 12 19.91 -1.72 17.98
C ILE A 12 20.86 -2.61 17.18
N THR A 13 20.92 -3.89 17.54
CA THR A 13 21.66 -4.92 16.81
C THR A 13 20.71 -5.81 16.02
N SER A 14 21.16 -6.36 14.90
CA SER A 14 20.43 -7.31 14.09
C SER A 14 21.28 -8.55 13.84
N HIS A 15 20.67 -9.72 13.86
CA HIS A 15 21.32 -10.99 13.52
C HIS A 15 21.38 -11.23 11.99
N LYS A 16 20.77 -10.37 11.18
CA LYS A 16 20.81 -10.48 9.72
C LYS A 16 22.13 -9.98 9.16
N LYS A 17 22.45 -10.38 7.92
CA LYS A 17 23.69 -9.99 7.21
C LYS A 17 23.36 -9.24 5.92
N GLY A 18 24.30 -8.39 5.46
CA GLY A 18 24.20 -7.67 4.19
C GLY A 18 23.02 -6.68 4.12
N PHE A 19 22.29 -6.67 3.00
CA PHE A 19 21.18 -5.72 2.79
C PHE A 19 20.01 -5.89 3.76
N ALA A 20 19.77 -7.13 4.19
CA ALA A 20 18.72 -7.39 5.18
C ALA A 20 19.05 -6.75 6.55
N TYR A 21 20.33 -6.70 6.91
CA TYR A 21 20.81 -5.99 8.10
C TYR A 21 20.57 -4.48 7.99
N LEU A 22 21.04 -3.87 6.91
CA LEU A 22 20.87 -2.43 6.67
C LEU A 22 19.40 -2.02 6.66
N HIS A 23 18.56 -2.81 6.00
CA HIS A 23 17.13 -2.54 5.92
C HIS A 23 16.44 -2.70 7.28
N GLU A 24 16.80 -3.72 8.05
CA GLU A 24 16.24 -3.89 9.41
C GLU A 24 16.61 -2.73 10.33
N LEU A 25 17.87 -2.27 10.29
CA LEU A 25 18.29 -1.06 11.02
C LEU A 25 17.48 0.16 10.60
N PHE A 26 17.27 0.35 9.29
CA PHE A 26 16.44 1.43 8.78
C PHE A 26 15.02 1.34 9.35
N VAL A 27 14.37 0.18 9.23
CA VAL A 27 12.99 -0.01 9.69
C VAL A 27 12.88 0.22 11.20
N ARG A 28 13.76 -0.36 12.01
CA ARG A 28 13.74 -0.20 13.47
C ARG A 28 13.94 1.26 13.89
N ARG A 29 14.88 1.98 13.28
CA ARG A 29 15.12 3.40 13.58
C ARG A 29 13.95 4.31 13.18
N HIS A 30 13.25 3.97 12.09
CA HIS A 30 12.16 4.77 11.54
C HIS A 30 10.77 4.19 11.83
N GLN A 31 10.68 3.14 12.64
CA GLN A 31 9.44 2.43 12.93
C GLN A 31 8.33 3.38 13.39
N LYS A 32 8.62 4.29 14.31
CA LYS A 32 7.64 5.27 14.80
C LYS A 32 7.07 6.15 13.68
N ILE A 33 7.89 6.56 12.70
CA ILE A 33 7.45 7.39 11.57
C ILE A 33 6.59 6.57 10.61
N LEU A 34 7.04 5.35 10.29
CA LEU A 34 6.40 4.48 9.30
C LEU A 34 5.06 3.96 9.80
N TRP A 35 5.01 3.45 11.04
CA TRP A 35 3.81 2.82 11.60
C TRP A 35 2.80 3.81 12.15
N LYS A 36 3.24 4.90 12.80
CA LYS A 36 2.33 5.89 13.41
C LYS A 36 1.29 6.45 12.44
N SER A 37 1.63 6.59 11.16
CA SER A 37 0.69 7.04 10.14
C SER A 37 -0.35 5.99 9.80
N ALA A 38 0.05 4.70 9.69
CA ALA A 38 -0.87 3.59 9.46
C ALA A 38 -1.79 3.36 10.67
N GLU A 39 -1.26 3.43 11.89
CA GLU A 39 -2.03 3.32 13.14
C GLU A 39 -3.13 4.39 13.23
N LYS A 40 -2.80 5.65 12.94
CA LYS A 40 -3.79 6.74 12.94
C LYS A 40 -4.93 6.48 11.96
N ILE A 41 -4.60 6.03 10.74
CA ILE A 41 -5.62 5.70 9.74
C ILE A 41 -6.44 4.51 10.19
N THR A 42 -5.81 3.49 10.74
CA THR A 42 -6.51 2.32 11.28
C THR A 42 -7.53 2.72 12.33
N ILE A 43 -7.16 3.62 13.26
CA ILE A 43 -8.07 4.14 14.28
C ILE A 43 -9.25 4.89 13.64
N VAL A 44 -8.98 5.76 12.67
CA VAL A 44 -10.04 6.49 11.95
C VAL A 44 -10.97 5.54 11.21
N CYS A 45 -10.42 4.56 10.47
CA CYS A 45 -11.22 3.56 9.76
C CYS A 45 -12.06 2.71 10.74
N SER A 46 -11.48 2.29 11.87
CA SER A 46 -12.19 1.54 12.90
C SER A 46 -13.37 2.36 13.47
N PHE A 47 -13.14 3.63 13.76
CA PHE A 47 -14.20 4.52 14.25
C PHE A 47 -15.33 4.69 13.23
N LEU A 48 -15.01 4.91 11.95
CA LEU A 48 -16.02 5.05 10.89
C LEU A 48 -16.82 3.76 10.69
N LEU A 49 -16.17 2.60 10.73
CA LEU A 49 -16.84 1.30 10.60
C LEU A 49 -17.75 1.01 11.80
N LEU A 50 -17.30 1.31 13.02
CA LEU A 50 -18.13 1.18 14.22
C LEU A 50 -19.33 2.12 14.18
N ALA A 51 -19.14 3.36 13.74
CA ALA A 51 -20.24 4.31 13.56
C ALA A 51 -21.25 3.82 12.51
N ALA A 52 -20.79 3.24 11.40
CA ALA A 52 -21.66 2.64 10.37
C ALA A 52 -22.43 1.43 10.90
N LEU A 53 -21.80 0.54 11.68
CA LEU A 53 -22.47 -0.58 12.34
C LEU A 53 -23.54 -0.11 13.34
N LEU A 54 -23.23 0.92 14.13
CA LEU A 54 -24.17 1.51 15.06
C LEU A 54 -25.36 2.14 14.32
N ALA A 55 -25.11 2.86 13.22
CA ALA A 55 -26.17 3.43 12.40
C ALA A 55 -27.12 2.35 11.83
N LEU A 56 -26.58 1.21 11.35
CA LEU A 56 -27.39 0.07 10.89
C LEU A 56 -28.20 -0.57 12.02
N TYR A 57 -27.72 -0.51 13.25
CA TYR A 57 -28.46 -1.01 14.41
C TYR A 57 -29.61 -0.09 14.78
N LEU A 58 -29.39 1.23 14.76
CA LEU A 58 -30.39 2.26 15.12
C LEU A 58 -31.45 2.45 14.03
N GLU A 59 -31.07 2.33 12.75
CA GLU A 59 -31.91 2.57 11.57
C GLU A 59 -32.03 1.31 10.69
N PRO A 60 -32.89 0.33 11.09
CA PRO A 60 -33.03 -0.93 10.35
C PRO A 60 -33.53 -0.76 8.89
N THR A 61 -34.21 0.35 8.58
CA THR A 61 -34.74 0.66 7.25
C THR A 61 -33.66 0.77 6.18
N CYS A 62 -32.44 1.22 6.57
CA CYS A 62 -31.31 1.39 5.66
C CYS A 62 -30.57 0.08 5.32
N ARG A 63 -30.89 -1.04 5.99
CA ARG A 63 -30.14 -2.30 5.85
C ARG A 63 -30.13 -2.82 4.40
N GLN A 64 -31.26 -2.82 3.73
CA GLN A 64 -31.35 -3.32 2.35
C GLN A 64 -30.52 -2.48 1.37
N ASP A 65 -30.52 -1.15 1.52
CA ASP A 65 -29.76 -0.25 0.66
C ASP A 65 -28.27 -0.43 0.88
N VAL A 66 -27.83 -0.55 2.14
CA VAL A 66 -26.43 -0.81 2.49
C VAL A 66 -25.98 -2.18 1.97
N ASN A 67 -26.81 -3.22 2.10
CA ASN A 67 -26.52 -4.55 1.55
C ASN A 67 -26.32 -4.49 0.02
N ARG A 68 -27.27 -3.91 -0.71
CA ARG A 68 -27.19 -3.73 -2.16
C ARG A 68 -25.93 -2.93 -2.55
N LEU A 69 -25.61 -1.89 -1.79
CA LEU A 69 -24.43 -1.07 -1.99
C LEU A 69 -23.16 -1.90 -1.84
N LEU A 70 -23.01 -2.64 -0.75
CA LEU A 70 -21.83 -3.49 -0.51
C LEU A 70 -21.66 -4.56 -1.58
N MET A 71 -22.75 -5.14 -2.09
CA MET A 71 -22.73 -6.17 -3.14
C MET A 71 -22.29 -5.65 -4.52
N THR A 72 -22.35 -4.35 -4.77
CA THR A 72 -22.06 -3.76 -6.09
C THR A 72 -20.99 -2.68 -6.09
N PHE A 73 -20.57 -2.18 -4.94
CA PHE A 73 -19.68 -1.01 -4.80
C PHE A 73 -18.22 -1.35 -4.50
N LEU A 74 -17.81 -2.62 -4.65
CA LEU A 74 -16.43 -3.00 -4.44
C LEU A 74 -15.41 -2.18 -5.27
N PRO A 75 -15.70 -1.75 -6.53
CA PRO A 75 -14.81 -0.85 -7.28
C PRO A 75 -14.54 0.49 -6.59
N TYR A 76 -15.48 1.01 -5.81
CA TYR A 76 -15.31 2.24 -5.03
C TYR A 76 -14.16 2.13 -4.02
N PHE A 77 -13.97 0.95 -3.44
CA PHE A 77 -12.92 0.72 -2.45
C PHE A 77 -11.52 0.75 -3.02
N VAL A 78 -11.34 0.68 -4.35
CA VAL A 78 -10.04 0.94 -4.98
C VAL A 78 -9.56 2.36 -4.64
N PHE A 79 -10.44 3.35 -4.73
CA PHE A 79 -10.11 4.74 -4.37
C PHE A 79 -9.82 4.89 -2.87
N ILE A 80 -10.59 4.23 -2.02
CA ILE A 80 -10.34 4.24 -0.56
C ILE A 80 -8.95 3.65 -0.27
N MET A 81 -8.63 2.50 -0.88
CA MET A 81 -7.32 1.85 -0.68
C MET A 81 -6.16 2.66 -1.26
N TYR A 82 -6.38 3.38 -2.38
CA TYR A 82 -5.43 4.38 -2.89
C TYR A 82 -5.17 5.49 -1.85
N ALA A 83 -6.21 6.07 -1.26
CA ALA A 83 -6.10 7.16 -0.29
C ALA A 83 -5.46 6.72 1.05
N VAL A 84 -5.74 5.50 1.49
CA VAL A 84 -5.23 4.92 2.75
C VAL A 84 -3.77 4.48 2.62
N ASN A 85 -3.30 4.12 1.42
CA ASN A 85 -1.95 3.59 1.18
C ASN A 85 -0.84 4.59 1.56
N ARG A 86 0.25 4.08 2.16
CA ARG A 86 1.40 4.88 2.63
C ARG A 86 2.64 4.77 1.74
N GLY A 87 2.50 4.28 0.52
CA GLY A 87 3.60 4.03 -0.41
C GLY A 87 4.48 5.24 -0.70
N THR A 88 3.90 6.39 -0.98
CA THR A 88 4.65 7.63 -1.26
C THR A 88 5.45 8.12 -0.05
N GLY A 89 4.86 8.08 1.14
CA GLY A 89 5.54 8.44 2.39
C GLY A 89 6.69 7.48 2.72
N PHE A 90 6.45 6.18 2.52
CA PHE A 90 7.46 5.14 2.73
C PHE A 90 8.65 5.30 1.78
N THR A 91 8.43 5.48 0.48
CA THR A 91 9.50 5.65 -0.52
C THR A 91 10.28 6.95 -0.32
N LYS A 92 9.60 8.03 0.11
CA LYS A 92 10.27 9.27 0.51
C LYS A 92 11.20 9.06 1.70
N ALA A 93 10.73 8.37 2.74
CA ALA A 93 11.55 8.07 3.92
C ALA A 93 12.73 7.16 3.57
N LEU A 94 12.55 6.18 2.69
CA LEU A 94 13.63 5.33 2.16
C LEU A 94 14.70 6.15 1.45
N PHE A 95 14.29 7.04 0.56
CA PHE A 95 15.25 7.87 -0.17
C PHE A 95 16.06 8.77 0.77
N MET A 96 15.38 9.52 1.62
CA MET A 96 16.02 10.51 2.49
C MET A 96 17.00 9.90 3.51
N ASN A 97 16.71 8.68 4.00
CA ASN A 97 17.45 8.12 5.12
C ASN A 97 18.33 6.91 4.73
N CYS A 98 18.23 6.41 3.49
CA CYS A 98 18.97 5.22 3.07
C CYS A 98 19.50 5.34 1.64
N ASP A 99 18.63 5.52 0.64
CA ASP A 99 19.02 5.38 -0.76
C ASP A 99 19.85 6.55 -1.28
N HIS A 100 19.66 7.74 -0.76
CA HIS A 100 20.45 8.91 -1.17
C HIS A 100 21.96 8.66 -1.10
N SER A 101 22.43 8.07 -0.01
CA SER A 101 23.85 7.73 0.16
C SER A 101 24.25 6.45 -0.57
N LEU A 102 23.38 5.44 -0.61
CA LEU A 102 23.70 4.14 -1.21
C LEU A 102 23.74 4.15 -2.74
N LEU A 103 22.98 5.03 -3.39
CA LEU A 103 22.95 5.16 -4.85
C LEU A 103 24.26 5.69 -5.47
N THR A 104 25.18 6.22 -4.65
CA THR A 104 26.53 6.61 -5.10
C THR A 104 27.41 5.41 -5.41
N TYR A 105 27.13 4.24 -4.81
CA TYR A 105 27.97 3.04 -4.96
C TYR A 105 27.53 2.18 -6.16
N SER A 106 28.51 1.72 -6.96
CA SER A 106 28.25 0.94 -8.17
C SER A 106 27.66 -0.44 -7.90
N PHE A 107 28.06 -1.10 -6.81
CA PHE A 107 27.55 -2.43 -6.44
C PHE A 107 26.04 -2.44 -6.17
N TYR A 108 25.49 -1.31 -5.76
CA TYR A 108 24.07 -1.14 -5.45
C TYR A 108 23.17 -1.19 -6.71
N LYS A 109 23.76 -1.14 -7.90
CA LYS A 109 23.05 -1.14 -9.20
C LYS A 109 22.97 -2.52 -9.86
N GLN A 110 23.47 -3.57 -9.22
CA GLN A 110 23.42 -4.92 -9.77
C GLN A 110 21.98 -5.49 -9.72
N PRO A 111 21.46 -6.09 -10.83
CA PRO A 111 20.08 -6.54 -10.92
C PRO A 111 19.63 -7.50 -9.79
N PRO A 112 20.41 -8.53 -9.40
CA PRO A 112 20.00 -9.44 -8.33
C PRO A 112 19.90 -8.74 -6.97
N PHE A 113 20.78 -7.79 -6.70
CA PHE A 113 20.76 -7.03 -5.45
C PHE A 113 19.57 -6.09 -5.38
N LEU A 114 19.28 -5.38 -6.48
CA LEU A 114 18.11 -4.51 -6.57
C LEU A 114 16.81 -5.27 -6.38
N LEU A 115 16.67 -6.44 -7.03
CA LEU A 115 15.48 -7.26 -6.86
C LEU A 115 15.32 -7.76 -5.43
N LYS A 116 16.40 -8.25 -4.81
CA LYS A 116 16.37 -8.70 -3.41
C LYS A 116 16.00 -7.56 -2.46
N LEU A 117 16.57 -6.39 -2.67
CA LEU A 117 16.26 -5.20 -1.88
C LEU A 117 14.81 -4.75 -2.07
N PHE A 118 14.32 -4.78 -3.32
CA PHE A 118 12.93 -4.50 -3.64
C PHE A 118 11.99 -5.44 -2.89
N GLN A 119 12.25 -6.76 -2.90
CA GLN A 119 11.43 -7.75 -2.20
C GLN A 119 11.42 -7.54 -0.67
N ILE A 120 12.57 -7.24 -0.06
CA ILE A 120 12.66 -6.96 1.38
C ILE A 120 11.83 -5.72 1.73
N ARG A 121 11.95 -4.67 0.95
CA ARG A 121 11.22 -3.40 1.15
C ARG A 121 9.73 -3.54 0.87
N LEU A 122 9.40 -4.32 -0.15
CA LEU A 122 8.01 -4.64 -0.47
C LEU A 122 7.31 -5.32 0.70
N TRP A 123 7.99 -6.28 1.33
CA TRP A 123 7.42 -6.97 2.48
C TRP A 123 7.13 -6.02 3.65
N GLU A 124 8.00 -5.06 3.90
CA GLU A 124 7.78 -4.07 4.97
C GLU A 124 6.63 -3.10 4.66
N ILE A 125 6.55 -2.57 3.45
CA ILE A 125 5.47 -1.66 3.08
C ILE A 125 4.11 -2.38 3.05
N VAL A 126 4.10 -3.64 2.61
CA VAL A 126 2.89 -4.48 2.65
C VAL A 126 2.42 -4.66 4.09
N LYS A 127 3.28 -5.02 5.03
CA LYS A 127 2.91 -5.15 6.46
C LYS A 127 2.25 -3.87 7.00
N ILE A 128 2.84 -2.70 6.72
CA ILE A 128 2.33 -1.42 7.18
C ILE A 128 0.94 -1.14 6.62
N ASN A 129 0.73 -1.40 5.33
CA ASN A 129 -0.54 -1.14 4.65
C ASN A 129 -1.61 -2.22 4.91
N LEU A 130 -1.21 -3.45 5.25
CA LEU A 130 -2.14 -4.52 5.61
C LEU A 130 -2.90 -4.21 6.90
N LEU A 131 -2.32 -3.44 7.83
CA LEU A 131 -2.98 -3.11 9.09
C LEU A 131 -4.33 -2.40 8.88
N PRO A 132 -4.41 -1.22 8.22
CA PRO A 132 -5.69 -0.59 7.92
C PRO A 132 -6.54 -1.40 6.94
N ALA A 133 -5.92 -2.11 5.97
CA ALA A 133 -6.65 -2.93 5.00
C ALA A 133 -7.40 -4.08 5.66
N SER A 134 -6.80 -4.75 6.64
CA SER A 134 -7.45 -5.83 7.39
C SER A 134 -8.66 -5.31 8.16
N VAL A 135 -8.55 -4.15 8.80
CA VAL A 135 -9.67 -3.53 9.52
C VAL A 135 -10.80 -3.16 8.55
N ILE A 136 -10.47 -2.57 7.40
CA ILE A 136 -11.47 -2.23 6.38
C ILE A 136 -12.13 -3.50 5.85
N GLY A 137 -11.35 -4.51 5.44
CA GLY A 137 -11.88 -5.74 4.86
C GLY A 137 -12.81 -6.49 5.83
N VAL A 138 -12.35 -6.71 7.07
CA VAL A 138 -13.17 -7.37 8.11
C VAL A 138 -14.37 -6.51 8.50
N GLY A 139 -14.20 -5.19 8.61
CA GLY A 139 -15.29 -4.29 8.93
C GLY A 139 -16.37 -4.26 7.85
N LEU A 140 -16.01 -4.30 6.57
CA LEU A 140 -16.97 -4.41 5.47
C LEU A 140 -17.70 -5.75 5.47
N ALA A 141 -17.01 -6.85 5.77
CA ALA A 141 -17.65 -8.16 5.92
C ALA A 141 -18.65 -8.16 7.10
N ALA A 142 -18.31 -7.51 8.22
CA ALA A 142 -19.21 -7.34 9.35
C ALA A 142 -20.43 -6.46 8.99
N LEU A 143 -20.22 -5.38 8.22
CA LEU A 143 -21.31 -4.53 7.73
C LEU A 143 -22.25 -5.30 6.78
N LEU A 144 -21.68 -6.12 5.89
CA LEU A 144 -22.48 -6.98 5.01
C LEU A 144 -23.31 -7.96 5.82
N TYR A 145 -22.76 -8.57 6.85
CA TYR A 145 -23.49 -9.45 7.75
C TYR A 145 -24.61 -8.71 8.50
N ALA A 146 -24.32 -7.56 9.07
CA ALA A 146 -25.28 -6.75 9.83
C ALA A 146 -26.39 -6.14 8.96
N SER A 147 -26.16 -5.97 7.67
CA SER A 147 -27.13 -5.42 6.71
C SER A 147 -28.13 -6.44 6.15
N GLY A 148 -28.06 -7.68 6.62
CA GLY A 148 -28.94 -8.77 6.18
C GLY A 148 -28.21 -9.95 5.56
N GLY A 149 -26.89 -9.80 5.33
CA GLY A 149 -26.05 -10.90 4.85
C GLY A 149 -26.24 -11.25 3.40
N THR A 150 -25.69 -12.40 3.03
CA THR A 150 -25.81 -13.03 1.73
C THR A 150 -25.86 -14.55 1.90
N ASP A 151 -26.59 -15.24 1.02
CA ASP A 151 -26.71 -16.70 1.05
C ASP A 151 -25.39 -17.41 0.67
N GLU A 152 -24.49 -16.70 -0.01
CA GLU A 152 -23.21 -17.23 -0.46
C GLU A 152 -22.04 -16.77 0.44
N PRO A 153 -21.46 -17.65 1.27
CA PRO A 153 -20.33 -17.32 2.14
C PRO A 153 -19.10 -16.80 1.39
N VAL A 154 -18.95 -17.16 0.12
CA VAL A 154 -17.85 -16.74 -0.75
C VAL A 154 -17.76 -15.21 -0.89
N HIS A 155 -18.89 -14.50 -0.82
CA HIS A 155 -18.91 -13.03 -0.91
C HIS A 155 -18.16 -12.36 0.23
N TYR A 156 -18.26 -12.88 1.47
CA TYR A 156 -17.51 -12.36 2.61
C TYR A 156 -16.00 -12.53 2.43
N VAL A 157 -15.61 -13.74 1.99
CA VAL A 157 -14.19 -14.07 1.76
C VAL A 157 -13.62 -13.20 0.64
N LEU A 158 -14.34 -13.09 -0.49
CA LEU A 158 -13.91 -12.27 -1.62
C LEU A 158 -13.80 -10.80 -1.25
N LEU A 159 -14.72 -10.27 -0.44
CA LEU A 159 -14.67 -8.88 0.01
C LEU A 159 -13.38 -8.62 0.80
N VAL A 160 -13.06 -9.46 1.78
CA VAL A 160 -11.84 -9.32 2.58
C VAL A 160 -10.59 -9.48 1.70
N ILE A 161 -10.52 -10.55 0.90
CA ILE A 161 -9.35 -10.84 0.05
C ILE A 161 -9.13 -9.74 -1.00
N SER A 162 -10.20 -9.19 -1.58
CA SER A 162 -10.09 -8.10 -2.56
C SER A 162 -9.51 -6.83 -1.95
N ILE A 163 -9.95 -6.45 -0.75
CA ILE A 163 -9.38 -5.29 -0.03
C ILE A 163 -7.89 -5.50 0.28
N LEU A 164 -7.52 -6.69 0.74
CA LEU A 164 -6.12 -7.04 0.98
C LEU A 164 -5.30 -7.03 -0.33
N ALA A 165 -5.84 -7.58 -1.42
CA ALA A 165 -5.19 -7.56 -2.73
C ALA A 165 -4.99 -6.13 -3.25
N MET A 166 -5.98 -5.24 -3.12
CA MET A 166 -5.85 -3.81 -3.46
C MET A 166 -4.74 -3.14 -2.63
N SER A 167 -4.64 -3.45 -1.35
CA SER A 167 -3.58 -2.94 -0.47
C SER A 167 -2.20 -3.38 -0.93
N VAL A 168 -2.06 -4.66 -1.29
CA VAL A 168 -0.81 -5.22 -1.84
C VAL A 168 -0.50 -4.57 -3.18
N PHE A 169 -1.48 -4.44 -4.08
CA PHE A 169 -1.31 -3.77 -5.37
C PHE A 169 -0.73 -2.37 -5.21
N PHE A 170 -1.30 -1.51 -4.38
CA PHE A 170 -0.78 -0.15 -4.19
C PHE A 170 0.61 -0.13 -3.54
N SER A 171 0.89 -1.07 -2.64
CA SER A 171 2.23 -1.22 -2.04
C SER A 171 3.28 -1.56 -3.11
N VAL A 172 2.97 -2.53 -3.98
CA VAL A 172 3.81 -2.91 -5.12
C VAL A 172 3.94 -1.75 -6.10
N HIS A 173 2.83 -1.10 -6.46
CA HIS A 173 2.78 0.00 -7.43
C HIS A 173 3.70 1.16 -7.03
N TYR A 174 3.53 1.69 -5.82
CA TYR A 174 4.34 2.83 -5.36
C TYR A 174 5.82 2.50 -5.23
N LEU A 175 6.15 1.29 -4.77
CA LEU A 175 7.54 0.88 -4.69
C LEU A 175 8.14 0.66 -6.09
N THR A 176 7.37 0.10 -7.03
CA THR A 176 7.81 -0.12 -8.42
C THR A 176 8.09 1.19 -9.14
N ILE A 177 7.17 2.15 -9.10
CA ILE A 177 7.38 3.45 -9.76
C ILE A 177 8.54 4.22 -9.12
N TYR A 178 8.78 4.06 -7.81
CA TYR A 178 9.96 4.61 -7.14
C TYR A 178 11.26 4.03 -7.71
N TYR A 179 11.35 2.71 -7.90
CA TYR A 179 12.54 2.06 -8.46
C TYR A 179 12.74 2.37 -9.95
N LEU A 180 11.66 2.47 -10.72
CA LEU A 180 11.73 2.70 -12.15
C LEU A 180 11.95 4.16 -12.52
N LEU A 181 11.46 5.10 -11.73
CA LEU A 181 11.49 6.52 -12.08
C LEU A 181 12.41 7.34 -11.19
N GLN A 182 12.75 6.86 -10.04
CA GLN A 182 13.55 7.53 -9.00
C GLN A 182 13.27 9.05 -8.97
N PRO A 183 12.23 9.52 -8.26
CA PRO A 183 11.69 10.86 -8.42
C PRO A 183 12.49 11.98 -7.74
N TYR A 184 13.46 11.63 -6.88
CA TYR A 184 14.17 12.58 -6.03
C TYR A 184 15.53 12.96 -6.60
N ASN A 185 15.91 14.25 -6.47
CA ASN A 185 17.23 14.76 -6.80
C ASN A 185 18.19 14.69 -5.60
N GLY A 186 19.44 15.12 -5.81
CA GLY A 186 20.46 15.18 -4.75
C GLY A 186 20.09 16.13 -3.58
N ALA A 187 19.20 17.12 -3.81
CA ALA A 187 18.68 18.02 -2.78
C ALA A 187 17.42 17.47 -2.08
N THR A 188 17.09 16.18 -2.29
CA THR A 188 15.91 15.50 -1.73
C THR A 188 14.55 16.06 -2.17
N GLU A 189 14.54 16.86 -3.23
CA GLU A 189 13.31 17.40 -3.83
C GLU A 189 12.74 16.45 -4.89
N MET A 190 11.42 16.43 -5.01
CA MET A 190 10.73 15.67 -6.05
C MET A 190 10.69 16.50 -7.34
N LYS A 191 11.55 16.20 -8.30
CA LYS A 191 11.67 16.93 -9.58
C LYS A 191 11.34 16.09 -10.83
N SER A 192 10.71 14.93 -10.68
CA SER A 192 10.36 14.07 -11.83
C SER A 192 8.94 14.35 -12.32
N GLY A 193 8.80 15.04 -13.46
CA GLY A 193 7.50 15.24 -14.12
C GLY A 193 6.83 13.92 -14.49
N THR A 194 7.58 12.95 -15.02
CA THR A 194 7.06 11.61 -15.36
C THR A 194 6.46 10.90 -14.14
N TYR A 195 7.11 11.01 -12.99
CA TYR A 195 6.59 10.43 -11.75
C TYR A 195 5.26 11.08 -11.35
N GLN A 196 5.15 12.40 -11.46
CA GLN A 196 3.92 13.14 -11.16
C GLN A 196 2.78 12.77 -12.13
N ILE A 197 3.08 12.61 -13.43
CA ILE A 197 2.09 12.16 -14.43
C ILE A 197 1.54 10.79 -14.06
N ILE A 198 2.40 9.84 -13.66
CA ILE A 198 1.95 8.50 -13.26
C ILE A 198 1.10 8.56 -11.99
N LEU A 199 1.49 9.37 -10.99
CA LEU A 199 0.67 9.54 -9.78
C LEU A 199 -0.70 10.13 -10.11
N SER A 200 -0.75 11.16 -10.96
CA SER A 200 -2.01 11.78 -11.41
C SER A 200 -2.86 10.81 -12.22
N GLY A 201 -2.24 10.01 -13.10
CA GLY A 201 -2.92 8.95 -13.84
C GLY A 201 -3.50 7.87 -12.92
N THR A 202 -2.74 7.45 -11.91
CA THR A 202 -3.22 6.49 -10.90
C THR A 202 -4.43 7.05 -10.14
N TYR A 203 -4.36 8.30 -9.70
CA TYR A 203 -5.49 9.00 -9.07
C TYR A 203 -6.71 9.01 -9.99
N LEU A 204 -6.54 9.41 -11.24
CA LEU A 204 -7.64 9.50 -12.22
C LEU A 204 -8.31 8.15 -12.45
N VAL A 205 -7.52 7.08 -12.63
CA VAL A 205 -8.05 5.72 -12.79
C VAL A 205 -8.85 5.29 -11.56
N CYS A 206 -8.30 5.48 -10.36
CA CYS A 206 -9.00 5.15 -9.11
C CYS A 206 -10.29 5.98 -8.96
N PHE A 207 -10.27 7.26 -9.34
CA PHE A 207 -11.44 8.14 -9.31
C PHE A 207 -12.53 7.69 -10.29
N LEU A 208 -12.16 7.25 -11.50
CA LEU A 208 -13.11 6.73 -12.49
C LEU A 208 -13.72 5.40 -12.04
N LEU A 209 -12.93 4.54 -11.39
CA LEU A 209 -13.42 3.27 -10.83
C LEU A 209 -14.50 3.46 -9.77
N MET A 210 -14.52 4.58 -9.06
CA MET A 210 -15.59 4.91 -8.10
C MET A 210 -16.99 4.96 -8.72
N ARG A 211 -17.08 5.22 -10.02
CA ARG A 211 -18.35 5.30 -10.74
C ARG A 211 -18.85 3.96 -11.25
N LEU A 212 -18.00 2.94 -11.25
CA LEU A 212 -18.35 1.62 -11.70
C LEU A 212 -19.17 0.89 -10.62
N ARG A 213 -20.18 0.15 -11.08
CA ARG A 213 -20.94 -0.77 -10.25
C ARG A 213 -20.80 -2.16 -10.83
N MET A 214 -20.23 -3.06 -10.08
CA MET A 214 -19.99 -4.43 -10.52
C MET A 214 -20.28 -5.39 -9.36
N PRO A 215 -20.84 -6.59 -9.66
CA PRO A 215 -21.03 -7.62 -8.66
C PRO A 215 -19.72 -7.96 -7.94
N ILE A 216 -19.82 -8.20 -6.64
CA ILE A 216 -18.68 -8.51 -5.76
C ILE A 216 -17.84 -9.68 -6.29
N LEU A 217 -18.50 -10.72 -6.79
CA LEU A 217 -17.85 -11.91 -7.34
C LEU A 217 -16.95 -11.57 -8.52
N LEU A 218 -17.50 -10.85 -9.50
CA LEU A 218 -16.77 -10.51 -10.73
C LEU A 218 -15.61 -9.57 -10.44
N PHE A 219 -15.87 -8.46 -9.76
CA PHE A 219 -14.81 -7.47 -9.48
C PHE A 219 -13.79 -8.00 -8.47
N GLY A 220 -14.22 -8.78 -7.49
CA GLY A 220 -13.34 -9.40 -6.51
C GLY A 220 -12.31 -10.34 -7.16
N LEU A 221 -12.77 -11.26 -8.01
CA LEU A 221 -11.88 -12.16 -8.75
C LEU A 221 -10.95 -11.39 -9.70
N MET A 222 -11.47 -10.39 -10.43
CA MET A 222 -10.66 -9.55 -11.30
C MET A 222 -9.57 -8.81 -10.54
N SER A 223 -9.86 -8.22 -9.38
CA SER A 223 -8.91 -7.46 -8.59
C SER A 223 -7.79 -8.34 -8.03
N VAL A 224 -8.11 -9.55 -7.57
CA VAL A 224 -7.12 -10.52 -7.08
C VAL A 224 -6.22 -11.01 -8.22
N ALA A 225 -6.81 -11.40 -9.35
CA ALA A 225 -6.06 -11.84 -10.52
C ALA A 225 -5.15 -10.72 -11.06
N PHE A 226 -5.67 -9.50 -11.17
CA PHE A 226 -4.89 -8.34 -11.60
C PHE A 226 -3.72 -8.06 -10.63
N CYS A 227 -3.95 -8.11 -9.32
CA CYS A 227 -2.90 -7.94 -8.33
C CYS A 227 -1.78 -8.98 -8.49
N ALA A 228 -2.12 -10.25 -8.67
CA ALA A 228 -1.14 -11.33 -8.86
C ALA A 228 -0.29 -11.10 -10.12
N VAL A 229 -0.92 -10.82 -11.26
CA VAL A 229 -0.22 -10.53 -12.52
C VAL A 229 0.67 -9.29 -12.37
N TYR A 230 0.15 -8.23 -11.73
CA TYR A 230 0.92 -7.00 -11.51
C TYR A 230 2.15 -7.23 -10.63
N CYS A 231 2.05 -8.04 -9.57
CA CYS A 231 3.19 -8.37 -8.72
C CYS A 231 4.32 -9.07 -9.50
N VAL A 232 3.97 -10.00 -10.38
CA VAL A 232 4.95 -10.69 -11.24
C VAL A 232 5.57 -9.70 -12.23
N ALA A 233 4.76 -8.91 -12.92
CA ALA A 233 5.23 -7.89 -13.86
C ALA A 233 6.15 -6.86 -13.18
N ALA A 234 5.81 -6.40 -11.99
CA ALA A 234 6.62 -5.49 -11.20
C ALA A 234 8.01 -6.05 -10.89
N CYS A 235 8.10 -7.32 -10.45
CA CYS A 235 9.39 -7.98 -10.21
C CYS A 235 10.25 -8.06 -11.49
N ILE A 236 9.63 -8.39 -12.63
CA ILE A 236 10.33 -8.46 -13.93
C ILE A 236 10.83 -7.07 -14.36
N LEU A 237 9.97 -6.05 -14.23
CA LEU A 237 10.33 -4.67 -14.61
C LEU A 237 11.45 -4.14 -13.72
N VAL A 238 11.38 -4.35 -12.40
CA VAL A 238 12.44 -3.93 -11.48
C VAL A 238 13.75 -4.63 -11.81
N TYR A 239 13.73 -5.95 -12.05
CA TYR A 239 14.93 -6.69 -12.40
C TYR A 239 15.59 -6.17 -13.69
N ARG A 240 14.80 -5.87 -14.74
CA ARG A 240 15.31 -5.46 -16.07
C ARG A 240 15.66 -3.98 -16.15
N LEU A 241 14.84 -3.11 -15.58
CA LEU A 241 14.94 -1.66 -15.82
C LEU A 241 15.58 -0.90 -14.66
N ALA A 242 15.35 -1.29 -13.40
CA ALA A 242 15.87 -0.55 -12.26
C ALA A 242 17.40 -0.37 -12.25
N PRO A 243 18.23 -1.31 -12.73
CA PRO A 243 19.68 -1.10 -12.81
C PRO A 243 20.09 0.11 -13.66
N ARG A 244 19.25 0.49 -14.62
CA ARG A 244 19.49 1.63 -15.51
C ARG A 244 18.84 2.93 -15.04
N THR A 245 17.71 2.83 -14.34
CA THR A 245 16.85 3.97 -13.98
C THR A 245 17.00 4.41 -12.54
N PHE A 246 17.32 3.48 -11.63
CA PHE A 246 17.46 3.76 -10.20
C PHE A 246 18.83 4.39 -9.91
N ARG A 247 18.96 5.69 -10.23
CA ARG A 247 20.19 6.49 -10.09
C ARG A 247 19.88 7.83 -9.48
N LEU A 248 20.86 8.43 -8.78
CA LEU A 248 20.75 9.83 -8.37
C LEU A 248 20.59 10.73 -9.59
N ARG A 249 19.61 11.59 -9.57
CA ARG A 249 19.43 12.64 -10.58
C ARG A 249 20.26 13.84 -10.15
N THR A 250 21.13 14.28 -11.03
CA THR A 250 21.85 15.54 -10.94
C THR A 250 20.94 16.70 -11.29
#